data_38848b096546b3bdf911191b75cd0db6
#
_entry.id   38848b096546b3bdf911191b75cd0db6
#
_cell.length_a   1.000
_cell.length_b   1.000
_cell.length_c   1.000
_cell.angle_alpha   90.00
_cell.angle_beta   90.00
_cell.angle_gamma   90.00
#
_symmetry.space_group_name_H-M   'P 1'
#
loop_
_entity.id
_entity.type
_entity.pdbx_description
1 polymer ?
#
loop_
_entity_poly.entity_id
_entity_poly.type
_entity_poly.pdbx_seq_one_letter_code
_entity_poly.pdbx_strand_id
1 'polypeptide(L)'
;LGGDQMLELSGCYLKKLPIPVCALSTLQKLYISGTGITELPEEIEGLQELRILALDFNKLEEVPEALCRLPHLTRLYLGSNRLFGLPAEFCQLKTLRCLWIESNYLYHFPQALLQMPGLQSLQMGDNRLKTLPNGLPRMRGLRGLWLYGNRFEEFPKSLLRMTQLHILDLDRNKLTEFPDLSHLRRLRLFSYDHNPVQGPPNVADTVTVVGEGAQEFMEARGERLQALREQEEEEQEENESEVVQANTKNDSSMLDDGEGSFSALECTPEET
;
A
#
# COMPACT_ATOMS: atom_id res chain seq x y z
N LEU A 1 4.39 -16.04 31.43
CA LEU A 1 2.93 -15.95 31.20
C LEU A 1 2.65 -14.61 30.51
N GLY A 2 2.97 -14.50 29.23
CA GLY A 2 2.76 -13.27 28.46
C GLY A 2 1.53 -13.38 27.54
N GLY A 3 0.34 -13.32 28.12
CA GLY A 3 -0.86 -13.03 27.34
C GLY A 3 -0.92 -11.53 27.06
N ASP A 4 -1.25 -11.14 25.83
CA ASP A 4 -1.56 -9.76 25.50
C ASP A 4 -2.56 -9.17 26.48
N GLN A 5 -2.19 -8.12 27.20
CA GLN A 5 -3.10 -7.45 28.12
C GLN A 5 -4.07 -6.60 27.32
N MET A 6 -5.33 -6.98 27.33
CA MET A 6 -6.39 -6.36 26.57
C MET A 6 -7.56 -6.01 27.49
N LEU A 7 -8.12 -4.80 27.27
CA LEU A 7 -9.38 -4.38 27.89
C LEU A 7 -10.40 -4.05 26.79
N GLU A 8 -11.56 -4.68 26.84
CA GLU A 8 -12.67 -4.48 25.91
C GLU A 8 -13.85 -3.80 26.61
N LEU A 9 -14.12 -2.55 26.22
CA LEU A 9 -15.21 -1.73 26.70
C LEU A 9 -16.16 -1.28 25.58
N SER A 10 -15.95 -1.75 24.36
CA SER A 10 -16.75 -1.34 23.20
C SER A 10 -18.23 -1.64 23.42
N GLY A 11 -19.09 -0.70 23.02
CA GLY A 11 -20.53 -0.80 23.20
C GLY A 11 -21.04 -0.50 24.62
N CYS A 12 -20.17 -0.36 25.61
CA CYS A 12 -20.57 0.09 26.93
C CYS A 12 -20.87 1.59 26.88
N TYR A 13 -21.99 2.00 27.46
CA TYR A 13 -22.25 3.45 27.57
C TYR A 13 -21.34 4.08 28.60
N LEU A 14 -20.47 4.99 28.14
CA LEU A 14 -19.56 5.74 28.98
C LEU A 14 -19.72 7.25 28.70
N LYS A 15 -19.80 8.04 29.77
CA LYS A 15 -19.70 9.51 29.61
C LYS A 15 -18.26 9.96 29.37
N LYS A 16 -17.36 9.34 30.10
CA LYS A 16 -15.90 9.56 30.06
C LYS A 16 -15.16 8.25 30.26
N LEU A 17 -13.94 8.19 29.78
CA LEU A 17 -13.06 7.06 30.11
C LEU A 17 -12.72 7.10 31.60
N PRO A 18 -12.97 6.01 32.36
CA PRO A 18 -12.62 5.94 33.77
C PRO A 18 -11.11 6.12 34.01
N ILE A 19 -10.73 7.05 34.87
CA ILE A 19 -9.32 7.32 35.22
C ILE A 19 -8.56 6.06 35.65
N PRO A 20 -9.13 5.12 36.45
CA PRO A 20 -8.44 3.88 36.81
C PRO A 20 -8.00 3.04 35.61
N VAL A 21 -8.68 3.12 34.46
CA VAL A 21 -8.24 2.43 33.23
C VAL A 21 -6.87 2.95 32.78
N CYS A 22 -6.64 4.25 32.91
CA CYS A 22 -5.39 4.89 32.53
C CYS A 22 -4.20 4.53 33.43
N ALA A 23 -4.47 3.96 34.61
CA ALA A 23 -3.45 3.46 35.53
C ALA A 23 -2.97 2.04 35.19
N LEU A 24 -3.58 1.38 34.22
CA LEU A 24 -3.20 0.03 33.76
C LEU A 24 -1.97 0.10 32.86
N SER A 25 -0.82 0.44 33.41
CA SER A 25 0.42 0.77 32.69
C SER A 25 0.96 -0.36 31.79
N THR A 26 0.57 -1.60 32.06
CA THR A 26 0.95 -2.77 31.26
C THR A 26 -0.05 -3.14 30.18
N LEU A 27 -1.15 -2.40 30.05
CA LEU A 27 -2.18 -2.64 29.04
C LEU A 27 -1.61 -2.43 27.62
N GLN A 28 -1.83 -3.39 26.73
CA GLN A 28 -1.34 -3.34 25.36
C GLN A 28 -2.41 -3.03 24.33
N LYS A 29 -3.65 -3.42 24.61
CA LYS A 29 -4.79 -3.21 23.71
C LYS A 29 -5.97 -2.65 24.49
N LEU A 30 -6.52 -1.54 24.04
CA LEU A 30 -7.69 -0.90 24.62
C LEU A 30 -8.73 -0.64 23.53
N TYR A 31 -9.89 -1.24 23.69
CA TYR A 31 -11.02 -1.09 22.78
C TYR A 31 -12.16 -0.36 23.50
N ILE A 32 -12.49 0.84 23.02
CA ILE A 32 -13.53 1.71 23.57
C ILE A 32 -14.45 2.23 22.45
N SER A 33 -14.66 1.43 21.42
CA SER A 33 -15.49 1.81 20.28
C SER A 33 -16.97 1.87 20.66
N GLY A 34 -17.69 2.88 20.16
CA GLY A 34 -19.15 2.97 20.33
C GLY A 34 -19.60 3.17 21.76
N THR A 35 -18.83 3.88 22.58
CA THR A 35 -19.14 4.11 24.00
C THR A 35 -19.79 5.45 24.29
N GLY A 36 -19.76 6.39 23.35
CA GLY A 36 -20.34 7.72 23.46
C GLY A 36 -19.43 8.76 24.11
N ILE A 37 -18.16 8.47 24.36
CA ILE A 37 -17.22 9.42 24.95
C ILE A 37 -17.01 10.63 24.03
N THR A 38 -16.87 11.80 24.67
CA THR A 38 -16.69 13.08 23.99
C THR A 38 -15.27 13.62 24.09
N GLU A 39 -14.50 13.13 25.03
CA GLU A 39 -13.13 13.55 25.32
C GLU A 39 -12.32 12.39 25.92
N LEU A 40 -11.01 12.49 25.83
CA LEU A 40 -10.05 11.61 26.52
C LEU A 40 -9.38 12.39 27.66
N PRO A 41 -9.14 11.74 28.82
CA PRO A 41 -8.44 12.38 29.92
C PRO A 41 -6.94 12.52 29.62
N GLU A 42 -6.27 13.49 30.25
CA GLU A 42 -4.82 13.66 30.16
C GLU A 42 -4.06 12.45 30.71
N GLU A 43 -4.69 11.73 31.65
CA GLU A 43 -4.15 10.51 32.25
C GLU A 43 -3.97 9.36 31.25
N ILE A 44 -4.49 9.49 30.02
CA ILE A 44 -4.29 8.49 28.93
C ILE A 44 -2.79 8.25 28.68
N GLU A 45 -1.94 9.22 28.94
CA GLU A 45 -0.47 9.08 28.83
C GLU A 45 0.11 8.00 29.74
N GLY A 46 -0.62 7.61 30.80
CA GLY A 46 -0.23 6.53 31.71
C GLY A 46 -0.18 5.14 31.06
N LEU A 47 -0.80 4.95 29.92
CA LEU A 47 -0.85 3.67 29.19
C LEU A 47 0.44 3.43 28.38
N GLN A 48 1.56 3.32 29.09
CA GLN A 48 2.91 3.32 28.50
C GLN A 48 3.21 2.13 27.57
N GLU A 49 2.55 0.99 27.77
CA GLU A 49 2.73 -0.22 26.95
C GLU A 49 1.67 -0.35 25.84
N LEU A 50 0.78 0.64 25.69
CA LEU A 50 -0.32 0.57 24.75
C LEU A 50 0.18 0.52 23.29
N ARG A 51 -0.31 -0.46 22.54
CA ARG A 51 0.04 -0.70 21.14
C ARG A 51 -1.15 -0.48 20.21
N ILE A 52 -2.36 -0.82 20.67
CA ILE A 52 -3.60 -0.66 19.91
C ILE A 52 -4.60 0.11 20.75
N LEU A 53 -5.14 1.18 20.16
CA LEU A 53 -6.21 1.97 20.75
C LEU A 53 -7.34 2.14 19.73
N ALA A 54 -8.51 1.58 20.03
CA ALA A 54 -9.71 1.72 19.23
C ALA A 54 -10.70 2.67 19.89
N LEU A 55 -10.96 3.79 19.23
CA LEU A 55 -11.82 4.89 19.67
C LEU A 55 -12.91 5.22 18.65
N ASP A 56 -13.08 4.40 17.64
CA ASP A 56 -14.05 4.63 16.58
C ASP A 56 -15.50 4.62 17.10
N PHE A 57 -16.40 5.25 16.37
CA PHE A 57 -17.82 5.39 16.72
C PHE A 57 -18.08 6.10 18.06
N ASN A 58 -17.29 7.11 18.37
CA ASN A 58 -17.49 7.96 19.52
C ASN A 58 -17.86 9.39 19.09
N LYS A 59 -17.73 10.34 20.01
CA LYS A 59 -18.08 11.76 19.78
C LYS A 59 -16.90 12.68 20.05
N LEU A 60 -15.67 12.19 19.81
CA LEU A 60 -14.45 12.95 20.04
C LEU A 60 -14.36 14.10 19.04
N GLU A 61 -14.12 15.31 19.54
CA GLU A 61 -13.93 16.51 18.73
C GLU A 61 -12.45 16.85 18.56
N GLU A 62 -11.61 16.36 19.45
CA GLU A 62 -10.16 16.55 19.41
C GLU A 62 -9.40 15.34 19.96
N VAL A 63 -8.12 15.25 19.62
CA VAL A 63 -7.16 14.31 20.19
C VAL A 63 -6.26 15.08 21.14
N PRO A 64 -6.20 14.72 22.45
CA PRO A 64 -5.38 15.42 23.40
C PRO A 64 -3.89 15.17 23.15
N GLU A 65 -3.05 16.13 23.53
CA GLU A 65 -1.59 15.99 23.45
C GLU A 65 -1.07 14.80 24.24
N ALA A 66 -1.72 14.46 25.37
CA ALA A 66 -1.37 13.31 26.20
C ALA A 66 -1.36 12.00 25.42
N LEU A 67 -2.31 11.78 24.51
CA LEU A 67 -2.33 10.61 23.62
C LEU A 67 -1.08 10.56 22.74
N CYS A 68 -0.60 11.71 22.29
CA CYS A 68 0.58 11.82 21.43
C CYS A 68 1.89 11.41 22.14
N ARG A 69 1.88 11.27 23.46
CA ARG A 69 3.02 10.84 24.27
C ARG A 69 3.10 9.34 24.49
N LEU A 70 2.18 8.55 23.92
CA LEU A 70 2.19 7.08 24.00
C LEU A 70 3.37 6.51 23.19
N PRO A 71 4.39 5.90 23.85
CA PRO A 71 5.66 5.58 23.19
C PRO A 71 5.61 4.36 22.28
N HIS A 72 4.60 3.49 22.46
CA HIS A 72 4.54 2.20 21.77
C HIS A 72 3.29 2.03 20.89
N LEU A 73 2.48 3.07 20.71
CA LEU A 73 1.27 2.99 19.92
C LEU A 73 1.59 2.71 18.46
N THR A 74 1.03 1.62 17.92
CA THR A 74 1.23 1.18 16.54
C THR A 74 -0.02 1.30 15.68
N ARG A 75 -1.20 1.17 16.29
CA ARG A 75 -2.50 1.25 15.62
C ARG A 75 -3.45 2.15 16.41
N LEU A 76 -4.03 3.12 15.72
CA LEU A 76 -5.00 4.05 16.28
C LEU A 76 -6.22 4.13 15.36
N TYR A 77 -7.39 3.82 15.90
CA TYR A 77 -8.67 3.87 15.21
C TYR A 77 -9.51 5.00 15.78
N LEU A 78 -9.76 6.01 14.97
CA LEU A 78 -10.49 7.24 15.31
C LEU A 78 -11.67 7.48 14.34
N GLY A 79 -12.04 6.47 13.56
CA GLY A 79 -13.12 6.59 12.59
C GLY A 79 -14.46 6.92 13.23
N SER A 80 -15.35 7.57 12.49
CA SER A 80 -16.71 7.93 12.95
C SER A 80 -16.71 8.68 14.29
N ASN A 81 -15.93 9.74 14.33
CA ASN A 81 -15.91 10.73 15.41
C ASN A 81 -16.29 12.12 14.85
N ARG A 82 -15.91 13.19 15.53
CA ARG A 82 -16.21 14.57 15.16
C ARG A 82 -14.96 15.42 15.01
N LEU A 83 -13.86 14.82 14.58
CA LEU A 83 -12.56 15.46 14.48
C LEU A 83 -12.53 16.46 13.32
N PHE A 84 -12.03 17.66 13.55
CA PHE A 84 -11.74 18.68 12.55
C PHE A 84 -10.26 18.73 12.14
N GLY A 85 -9.39 18.09 12.90
CA GLY A 85 -7.96 18.06 12.68
C GLY A 85 -7.25 17.15 13.69
N LEU A 86 -5.94 17.20 13.66
CA LEU A 86 -5.04 16.54 14.61
C LEU A 86 -4.07 17.60 15.17
N PRO A 87 -3.64 17.47 16.45
CA PRO A 87 -2.68 18.41 17.03
C PRO A 87 -1.31 18.29 16.35
N ALA A 88 -0.50 19.34 16.42
CA ALA A 88 0.86 19.34 15.86
C ALA A 88 1.74 18.25 16.51
N GLU A 89 1.51 17.96 17.77
CA GLU A 89 2.20 16.96 18.58
C GLU A 89 1.92 15.52 18.12
N PHE A 90 0.92 15.32 17.27
CA PHE A 90 0.59 13.99 16.73
C PHE A 90 1.79 13.32 16.04
N CYS A 91 2.71 14.10 15.47
CA CYS A 91 3.95 13.61 14.89
C CYS A 91 4.92 12.97 15.90
N GLN A 92 4.68 13.11 17.21
CA GLN A 92 5.45 12.46 18.27
C GLN A 92 5.19 10.95 18.35
N LEU A 93 4.08 10.46 17.77
CA LEU A 93 3.75 9.03 17.69
C LEU A 93 4.66 8.30 16.68
N LYS A 94 5.94 8.16 17.00
CA LYS A 94 6.97 7.62 16.10
C LYS A 94 6.79 6.14 15.75
N THR A 95 6.09 5.39 16.59
CA THR A 95 5.83 3.95 16.38
C THR A 95 4.54 3.68 15.62
N LEU A 96 3.71 4.70 15.39
CA LEU A 96 2.44 4.54 14.70
C LEU A 96 2.65 4.06 13.26
N ARG A 97 1.93 3.00 12.87
CA ARG A 97 1.96 2.39 11.53
C ARG A 97 0.61 2.44 10.84
N CYS A 98 -0.47 2.43 11.60
CA CYS A 98 -1.84 2.43 11.08
C CYS A 98 -2.65 3.52 11.78
N LEU A 99 -3.23 4.40 10.99
CA LEU A 99 -4.15 5.45 11.44
C LEU A 99 -5.43 5.40 10.61
N TRP A 100 -6.56 5.20 11.26
CA TRP A 100 -7.88 5.26 10.66
C TRP A 100 -8.67 6.41 11.25
N ILE A 101 -8.96 7.42 10.42
CA ILE A 101 -9.70 8.64 10.77
C ILE A 101 -10.81 8.94 9.78
N GLU A 102 -11.36 7.88 9.18
CA GLU A 102 -12.52 7.98 8.28
C GLU A 102 -13.76 8.53 8.99
N SER A 103 -14.69 9.07 8.23
CA SER A 103 -15.97 9.58 8.74
C SER A 103 -15.82 10.59 9.89
N ASN A 104 -14.97 11.57 9.65
CA ASN A 104 -14.78 12.74 10.50
C ASN A 104 -15.11 14.01 9.73
N TYR A 105 -14.67 15.17 10.19
CA TYR A 105 -14.97 16.47 9.59
C TYR A 105 -13.71 17.18 9.09
N LEU A 106 -12.72 16.42 8.61
CA LEU A 106 -11.46 16.98 8.12
C LEU A 106 -11.67 17.72 6.80
N TYR A 107 -11.45 19.01 6.79
CA TYR A 107 -11.41 19.84 5.58
C TYR A 107 -10.02 19.94 4.96
N HIS A 108 -8.99 19.77 5.78
CA HIS A 108 -7.59 19.83 5.39
C HIS A 108 -6.84 18.60 5.87
N PHE A 109 -5.85 18.21 5.09
CA PHE A 109 -4.94 17.14 5.46
C PHE A 109 -4.11 17.57 6.69
N PRO A 110 -4.08 16.80 7.78
CA PRO A 110 -3.35 17.14 8.98
C PRO A 110 -1.85 17.25 8.73
N GLN A 111 -1.26 18.42 8.90
CA GLN A 111 0.15 18.69 8.59
C GLN A 111 1.12 17.84 9.42
N ALA A 112 0.75 17.47 10.65
CA ALA A 112 1.56 16.59 11.50
C ALA A 112 1.89 15.25 10.83
N LEU A 113 1.00 14.71 9.99
CA LEU A 113 1.19 13.44 9.29
C LEU A 113 2.38 13.46 8.31
N LEU A 114 2.71 14.64 7.77
CA LEU A 114 3.85 14.80 6.87
C LEU A 114 5.20 14.57 7.55
N GLN A 115 5.24 14.61 8.89
CA GLN A 115 6.41 14.36 9.72
C GLN A 115 6.43 12.93 10.27
N MET A 116 5.62 12.03 9.70
CA MET A 116 5.47 10.64 10.14
C MET A 116 5.86 9.66 9.02
N PRO A 117 7.15 9.57 8.67
CA PRO A 117 7.61 8.70 7.59
C PRO A 117 7.43 7.20 7.85
N GLY A 118 7.15 6.83 9.10
CA GLY A 118 6.88 5.45 9.50
C GLY A 118 5.43 5.00 9.34
N LEU A 119 4.48 5.92 9.07
CA LEU A 119 3.09 5.56 8.86
C LEU A 119 2.94 4.76 7.56
N GLN A 120 2.23 3.62 7.61
CA GLN A 120 2.10 2.69 6.50
C GLN A 120 0.68 2.65 5.92
N SER A 121 -0.33 2.80 6.76
CA SER A 121 -1.74 2.73 6.40
C SER A 121 -2.48 3.95 6.93
N LEU A 122 -3.09 4.72 6.02
CA LEU A 122 -3.84 5.92 6.34
C LEU A 122 -5.23 5.87 5.72
N GLN A 123 -6.23 5.69 6.55
CA GLN A 123 -7.64 5.68 6.17
C GLN A 123 -8.27 7.04 6.48
N MET A 124 -8.62 7.79 5.45
CA MET A 124 -9.21 9.14 5.54
C MET A 124 -10.49 9.28 4.71
N GLY A 125 -11.15 8.18 4.41
CA GLY A 125 -12.42 8.19 3.68
C GLY A 125 -13.51 8.97 4.42
N ASP A 126 -14.54 9.37 3.69
CA ASP A 126 -15.71 10.08 4.23
C ASP A 126 -15.35 11.29 5.12
N ASN A 127 -14.44 12.11 4.63
CA ASN A 127 -14.11 13.41 5.18
C ASN A 127 -14.53 14.53 4.19
N ARG A 128 -13.94 15.68 4.27
CA ARG A 128 -14.31 16.86 3.46
C ARG A 128 -13.10 17.44 2.72
N LEU A 129 -12.11 16.60 2.43
CA LEU A 129 -10.87 17.01 1.77
C LEU A 129 -11.13 17.39 0.31
N LYS A 130 -10.53 18.50 -0.13
CA LYS A 130 -10.52 18.95 -1.52
C LYS A 130 -9.15 18.85 -2.18
N THR A 131 -8.11 18.92 -1.37
CA THR A 131 -6.71 18.95 -1.82
C THR A 131 -5.83 18.13 -0.89
N LEU A 132 -4.66 17.74 -1.39
CA LEU A 132 -3.58 17.15 -0.60
C LEU A 132 -2.35 18.07 -0.63
N PRO A 133 -1.56 18.10 0.44
CA PRO A 133 -0.37 18.95 0.49
C PRO A 133 0.72 18.47 -0.45
N ASN A 134 1.50 19.38 -0.99
CA ASN A 134 2.66 19.08 -1.83
C ASN A 134 3.74 18.24 -1.11
N GLY A 135 3.78 18.33 0.22
CA GLY A 135 4.70 17.59 1.07
C GLY A 135 4.34 16.12 1.29
N LEU A 136 3.22 15.62 0.76
CA LEU A 136 2.77 14.23 0.95
C LEU A 136 3.85 13.17 0.67
N PRO A 137 4.74 13.31 -0.32
CA PRO A 137 5.82 12.37 -0.56
C PRO A 137 6.85 12.22 0.56
N ARG A 138 6.84 13.09 1.57
CA ARG A 138 7.64 12.92 2.80
C ARG A 138 7.22 11.68 3.59
N MET A 139 5.97 11.24 3.44
CA MET A 139 5.44 10.03 4.05
C MET A 139 5.93 8.78 3.32
N ARG A 140 7.23 8.54 3.38
CA ARG A 140 7.93 7.50 2.59
C ARG A 140 7.50 6.08 2.90
N GLY A 141 7.00 5.85 4.10
CA GLY A 141 6.51 4.55 4.54
C GLY A 141 5.10 4.20 4.09
N LEU A 142 4.34 5.18 3.57
CA LEU A 142 2.93 4.99 3.26
C LEU A 142 2.75 3.99 2.12
N ARG A 143 1.95 2.93 2.37
CA ARG A 143 1.64 1.85 1.43
C ARG A 143 0.18 1.85 1.01
N GLY A 144 -0.72 2.17 1.92
CA GLY A 144 -2.14 2.26 1.67
C GLY A 144 -2.68 3.64 2.02
N LEU A 145 -3.42 4.24 1.10
CA LEU A 145 -4.07 5.53 1.28
C LEU A 145 -5.51 5.45 0.77
N TRP A 146 -6.47 5.60 1.69
CA TRP A 146 -7.89 5.61 1.39
C TRP A 146 -8.44 7.02 1.54
N LEU A 147 -8.95 7.55 0.44
CA LEU A 147 -9.49 8.91 0.31
C LEU A 147 -10.91 8.91 -0.27
N TYR A 148 -11.60 7.77 -0.22
CA TYR A 148 -12.96 7.67 -0.73
C TYR A 148 -13.92 8.64 -0.01
N GLY A 149 -15.00 9.03 -0.68
CA GLY A 149 -16.02 9.87 -0.06
C GLY A 149 -15.54 11.27 0.35
N ASN A 150 -14.53 11.80 -0.31
CA ASN A 150 -14.06 13.17 -0.13
C ASN A 150 -14.61 14.10 -1.23
N ARG A 151 -13.98 15.23 -1.46
CA ARG A 151 -14.44 16.28 -2.38
C ARG A 151 -13.40 16.67 -3.42
N PHE A 152 -12.54 15.72 -3.83
CA PHE A 152 -11.54 15.96 -4.85
C PHE A 152 -12.22 16.15 -6.22
N GLU A 153 -11.98 17.28 -6.84
CA GLU A 153 -12.44 17.60 -8.21
C GLU A 153 -11.31 17.37 -9.22
N GLU A 154 -10.07 17.54 -8.79
CA GLU A 154 -8.86 17.27 -9.56
C GLU A 154 -8.02 16.20 -8.88
N PHE A 155 -7.34 15.37 -9.68
CA PHE A 155 -6.42 14.38 -9.14
C PHE A 155 -5.24 15.09 -8.44
N PRO A 156 -4.99 14.81 -7.15
CA PRO A 156 -3.92 15.47 -6.40
C PRO A 156 -2.54 15.15 -6.96
N LYS A 157 -1.85 16.16 -7.50
CA LYS A 157 -0.55 15.99 -8.17
C LYS A 157 0.55 15.40 -7.28
N SER A 158 0.46 15.60 -5.97
CA SER A 158 1.39 15.01 -4.99
C SER A 158 1.37 13.48 -5.01
N LEU A 159 0.23 12.86 -5.35
CA LEU A 159 0.09 11.41 -5.49
C LEU A 159 0.98 10.83 -6.60
N LEU A 160 1.27 11.60 -7.65
CA LEU A 160 2.16 11.18 -8.74
C LEU A 160 3.59 10.91 -8.28
N ARG A 161 3.99 11.47 -7.14
CA ARG A 161 5.32 11.26 -6.54
C ARG A 161 5.32 10.21 -5.43
N MET A 162 4.16 9.57 -5.18
CA MET A 162 4.00 8.53 -4.16
C MET A 162 4.35 7.15 -4.75
N THR A 163 5.57 6.98 -5.24
CA THR A 163 6.03 5.78 -5.97
C THR A 163 6.04 4.51 -5.13
N GLN A 164 5.86 4.61 -3.82
CA GLN A 164 5.85 3.49 -2.88
C GLN A 164 4.45 3.01 -2.51
N LEU A 165 3.42 3.72 -2.99
CA LEU A 165 2.04 3.40 -2.69
C LEU A 165 1.64 2.08 -3.36
N HIS A 166 0.94 1.22 -2.62
CA HIS A 166 0.41 -0.06 -3.09
C HIS A 166 -1.10 0.00 -3.32
N ILE A 167 -1.81 0.74 -2.48
CA ILE A 167 -3.26 0.89 -2.53
C ILE A 167 -3.60 2.37 -2.53
N LEU A 168 -4.41 2.77 -3.49
CA LEU A 168 -5.00 4.11 -3.57
C LEU A 168 -6.50 3.97 -3.86
N ASP A 169 -7.32 4.45 -2.94
CA ASP A 169 -8.77 4.47 -3.07
C ASP A 169 -9.27 5.91 -3.14
N LEU A 170 -9.86 6.26 -4.27
CA LEU A 170 -10.47 7.56 -4.55
C LEU A 170 -11.97 7.44 -4.91
N ASP A 171 -12.61 6.35 -4.49
CA ASP A 171 -14.04 6.15 -4.73
C ASP A 171 -14.88 7.32 -4.23
N ARG A 172 -16.01 7.56 -4.87
CA ARG A 172 -16.98 8.57 -4.43
C ARG A 172 -16.38 9.96 -4.20
N ASN A 173 -15.57 10.41 -5.16
CA ASN A 173 -15.12 11.79 -5.26
C ASN A 173 -15.78 12.49 -6.47
N LYS A 174 -15.20 13.56 -6.97
CA LYS A 174 -15.73 14.35 -8.09
C LYS A 174 -14.72 14.46 -9.23
N LEU A 175 -13.86 13.46 -9.40
CA LEU A 175 -12.82 13.44 -10.41
C LEU A 175 -13.45 13.26 -11.80
N THR A 176 -13.01 14.05 -12.75
CA THR A 176 -13.47 14.00 -14.14
C THR A 176 -12.45 13.40 -15.10
N GLU A 177 -11.19 13.39 -14.71
CA GLU A 177 -10.09 12.86 -15.50
C GLU A 177 -8.95 12.38 -14.61
N PHE A 178 -8.06 11.56 -15.18
CA PHE A 178 -6.88 11.06 -14.53
C PHE A 178 -5.62 11.41 -15.34
N PRO A 179 -4.49 11.70 -14.68
CA PRO A 179 -3.18 11.70 -15.32
C PRO A 179 -2.71 10.27 -15.60
N ASP A 180 -1.61 10.14 -16.32
CA ASP A 180 -0.91 8.87 -16.47
C ASP A 180 -0.32 8.41 -15.13
N LEU A 181 -0.69 7.21 -14.70
CA LEU A 181 -0.24 6.58 -13.46
C LEU A 181 0.70 5.38 -13.71
N SER A 182 1.10 5.14 -14.95
CA SER A 182 1.88 3.94 -15.33
C SER A 182 3.26 3.85 -14.66
N HIS A 183 3.80 5.00 -14.23
CA HIS A 183 5.08 5.06 -13.51
C HIS A 183 4.99 4.63 -12.04
N LEU A 184 3.77 4.53 -11.48
CA LEU A 184 3.54 4.06 -10.11
C LEU A 184 3.61 2.51 -10.05
N ARG A 185 4.80 1.98 -10.24
CA ARG A 185 5.01 0.53 -10.46
C ARG A 185 4.77 -0.34 -9.23
N ARG A 186 4.74 0.23 -8.04
CA ARG A 186 4.41 -0.48 -6.80
C ARG A 186 2.92 -0.50 -6.51
N LEU A 187 2.14 0.30 -7.21
CA LEU A 187 0.68 0.29 -7.09
C LEU A 187 0.15 -1.09 -7.49
N ARG A 188 -0.81 -1.61 -6.73
CA ARG A 188 -1.47 -2.91 -6.94
C ARG A 188 -2.97 -2.77 -7.07
N LEU A 189 -3.54 -1.81 -6.38
CA LEU A 189 -4.96 -1.52 -6.41
C LEU A 189 -5.19 -0.01 -6.54
N PHE A 190 -5.95 0.38 -7.55
CA PHE A 190 -6.45 1.73 -7.73
C PHE A 190 -7.98 1.68 -7.90
N SER A 191 -8.70 2.23 -6.94
CA SER A 191 -10.15 2.31 -6.95
C SER A 191 -10.61 3.75 -7.17
N TYR A 192 -11.52 3.95 -8.10
CA TYR A 192 -12.05 5.27 -8.50
C TYR A 192 -13.55 5.24 -8.77
N ASP A 193 -14.24 4.23 -8.25
CA ASP A 193 -15.67 4.04 -8.48
C ASP A 193 -16.50 5.25 -8.03
N HIS A 194 -17.66 5.47 -8.68
CA HIS A 194 -18.52 6.62 -8.38
C HIS A 194 -17.81 8.00 -8.48
N ASN A 195 -16.97 8.17 -9.49
CA ASN A 195 -16.50 9.47 -9.95
C ASN A 195 -17.09 9.76 -11.34
N PRO A 196 -17.24 11.02 -11.75
CA PRO A 196 -17.75 11.38 -13.08
C PRO A 196 -16.71 11.21 -14.20
N VAL A 197 -15.85 10.21 -14.11
CA VAL A 197 -14.87 9.83 -15.14
C VAL A 197 -15.50 8.85 -16.12
N GLN A 198 -14.96 8.78 -17.35
CA GLN A 198 -15.46 7.89 -18.39
C GLN A 198 -14.73 6.55 -18.49
N GLY A 199 -13.68 6.36 -17.69
CA GLY A 199 -12.91 5.13 -17.70
C GLY A 199 -11.61 5.22 -16.88
N PRO A 200 -10.85 4.10 -16.82
CA PRO A 200 -9.65 4.03 -16.02
C PRO A 200 -8.49 4.86 -16.60
N PRO A 201 -7.55 5.30 -15.74
CA PRO A 201 -6.31 5.89 -16.21
C PRO A 201 -5.38 4.85 -16.84
N ASN A 202 -4.35 5.33 -17.52
CA ASN A 202 -3.21 4.50 -17.86
C ASN A 202 -2.46 4.11 -16.58
N VAL A 203 -2.30 2.81 -16.34
CA VAL A 203 -1.65 2.22 -15.15
C VAL A 203 -0.70 1.11 -15.58
N ALA A 204 0.25 0.76 -14.71
CA ALA A 204 1.11 -0.41 -14.94
C ALA A 204 0.27 -1.71 -15.00
N ASP A 205 0.72 -2.68 -15.77
CA ASP A 205 -0.02 -3.94 -16.02
C ASP A 205 -0.30 -4.78 -14.76
N THR A 206 0.43 -4.52 -13.69
CA THR A 206 0.24 -5.18 -12.38
C THR A 206 -0.83 -4.56 -11.50
N VAL A 207 -1.44 -3.44 -11.93
CA VAL A 207 -2.44 -2.72 -11.14
C VAL A 207 -3.84 -3.25 -11.42
N THR A 208 -4.55 -3.66 -10.38
CA THR A 208 -6.00 -3.90 -10.47
C THR A 208 -6.72 -2.56 -10.36
N VAL A 209 -7.61 -2.27 -11.29
CA VAL A 209 -8.45 -1.09 -11.27
C VAL A 209 -9.89 -1.45 -10.94
N VAL A 210 -10.58 -0.57 -10.20
CA VAL A 210 -11.97 -0.73 -9.81
C VAL A 210 -12.71 0.58 -10.08
N GLY A 211 -13.76 0.54 -10.90
CA GLY A 211 -14.58 1.70 -11.25
C GLY A 211 -15.20 1.57 -12.63
N GLU A 212 -15.72 2.67 -13.13
CA GLU A 212 -16.36 2.74 -14.47
C GLU A 212 -15.39 2.31 -15.57
N GLY A 213 -15.80 1.35 -16.42
CA GLY A 213 -14.98 0.83 -17.52
C GLY A 213 -13.79 -0.06 -17.09
N ALA A 214 -13.66 -0.36 -15.80
CA ALA A 214 -12.53 -1.13 -15.28
C ALA A 214 -12.55 -2.57 -15.78
N GLN A 215 -13.73 -3.18 -15.88
CA GLN A 215 -13.85 -4.58 -16.30
C GLN A 215 -13.35 -4.76 -17.73
N GLU A 216 -13.87 -3.98 -18.66
CA GLU A 216 -13.50 -4.01 -20.08
C GLU A 216 -12.00 -3.71 -20.27
N PHE A 217 -11.48 -2.76 -19.49
CA PHE A 217 -10.05 -2.44 -19.51
C PHE A 217 -9.19 -3.62 -19.04
N MET A 218 -9.59 -4.29 -17.98
CA MET A 218 -8.86 -5.44 -17.43
C MET A 218 -8.90 -6.65 -18.38
N GLU A 219 -10.05 -6.90 -19.02
CA GLU A 219 -10.24 -7.94 -20.02
C GLU A 219 -9.35 -7.68 -21.25
N ALA A 220 -9.42 -6.50 -21.84
CA ALA A 220 -8.60 -6.12 -22.99
C ALA A 220 -7.09 -6.18 -22.68
N ARG A 221 -6.70 -5.80 -21.46
CA ARG A 221 -5.31 -5.95 -21.00
C ARG A 221 -4.90 -7.42 -20.90
N GLY A 222 -5.78 -8.27 -20.38
CA GLY A 222 -5.55 -9.71 -20.30
C GLY A 222 -5.29 -10.33 -21.66
N GLU A 223 -6.13 -10.03 -22.64
CA GLU A 223 -5.98 -10.49 -24.04
C GLU A 223 -4.67 -10.01 -24.66
N ARG A 224 -4.31 -8.73 -24.46
CA ARG A 224 -3.05 -8.17 -24.95
C ARG A 224 -1.84 -8.89 -24.36
N LEU A 225 -1.84 -9.11 -23.04
CA LEU A 225 -0.74 -9.79 -22.35
C LEU A 225 -0.62 -11.24 -22.73
N GLN A 226 -1.72 -11.91 -23.01
CA GLN A 226 -1.74 -13.27 -23.51
C GLN A 226 -1.13 -13.33 -24.92
N ALA A 227 -1.55 -12.47 -25.83
CA ALA A 227 -1.01 -12.40 -27.19
C ALA A 227 0.50 -12.13 -27.20
N LEU A 228 1.00 -11.27 -26.30
CA LEU A 228 2.42 -11.00 -26.16
C LEU A 228 3.20 -12.25 -25.71
N ARG A 229 2.66 -13.02 -24.77
CA ARG A 229 3.30 -14.27 -24.32
C ARG A 229 3.34 -15.32 -25.43
N GLU A 230 2.26 -15.45 -26.17
CA GLU A 230 2.20 -16.37 -27.31
C GLU A 230 3.25 -16.00 -28.36
N GLN A 231 3.44 -14.69 -28.65
CA GLN A 231 4.49 -14.23 -29.54
C GLN A 231 5.92 -14.49 -29.00
N GLU A 232 6.13 -14.25 -27.71
CA GLU A 232 7.44 -14.53 -27.08
C GLU A 232 7.76 -16.03 -27.08
N GLU A 233 6.77 -16.89 -26.90
CA GLU A 233 6.91 -18.35 -26.97
C GLU A 233 7.23 -18.78 -28.40
N GLU A 234 6.53 -18.27 -29.41
CA GLU A 234 6.79 -18.54 -30.83
C GLU A 234 8.21 -18.11 -31.23
N GLU A 235 8.65 -16.89 -30.85
CA GLU A 235 10.00 -16.40 -31.11
C GLU A 235 11.09 -17.26 -30.43
N GLN A 236 10.82 -17.78 -29.23
CA GLN A 236 11.75 -18.68 -28.55
C GLN A 236 11.84 -20.04 -29.27
N GLU A 237 10.72 -20.61 -29.68
CA GLU A 237 10.68 -21.89 -30.44
C GLU A 237 11.40 -21.75 -31.80
N GLU A 238 11.21 -20.61 -32.50
CA GLU A 238 11.93 -20.34 -33.76
C GLU A 238 13.44 -20.25 -33.53
N ASN A 239 13.88 -19.50 -32.51
CA ASN A 239 15.28 -19.34 -32.17
C ASN A 239 15.92 -20.72 -31.78
N GLU A 240 15.23 -21.53 -30.98
CA GLU A 240 15.72 -22.88 -30.63
C GLU A 240 15.83 -23.79 -31.85
N SER A 241 14.86 -23.73 -32.77
CA SER A 241 14.89 -24.50 -34.01
C SER A 241 16.03 -24.06 -34.94
N GLU A 242 16.33 -22.77 -35.04
CA GLU A 242 17.48 -22.27 -35.82
C GLU A 242 18.82 -22.71 -35.21
N VAL A 243 18.97 -22.68 -33.88
CA VAL A 243 20.18 -23.18 -33.21
C VAL A 243 20.38 -24.69 -33.43
N VAL A 244 19.31 -25.49 -33.38
CA VAL A 244 19.39 -26.93 -33.66
C VAL A 244 19.78 -27.17 -35.12
N GLN A 245 19.22 -26.43 -36.09
CA GLN A 245 19.58 -26.53 -37.51
C GLN A 245 21.03 -26.10 -37.81
N ALA A 246 21.53 -25.08 -37.11
CA ALA A 246 22.91 -24.64 -37.25
C ALA A 246 23.90 -25.69 -36.71
N ASN A 247 23.57 -26.32 -35.59
CA ASN A 247 24.39 -27.36 -35.00
C ASN A 247 24.41 -28.63 -35.86
N THR A 248 23.28 -29.04 -36.46
CA THR A 248 23.22 -30.20 -37.37
C THR A 248 23.98 -29.97 -38.69
N LYS A 249 24.03 -28.70 -39.18
CA LYS A 249 24.85 -28.38 -40.37
C LYS A 249 26.35 -28.39 -40.07
N ASN A 250 26.77 -28.02 -38.86
CA ASN A 250 28.18 -28.10 -38.46
C ASN A 250 28.64 -29.56 -38.25
N ASP A 251 27.78 -30.44 -37.76
CA ASP A 251 28.10 -31.86 -37.58
C ASP A 251 28.21 -32.60 -38.93
N SER A 252 27.40 -32.24 -39.94
CA SER A 252 27.47 -32.81 -41.26
C SER A 252 28.68 -32.35 -42.10
N SER A 253 29.29 -31.22 -41.75
CA SER A 253 30.51 -30.71 -42.44
C SER A 253 31.80 -31.31 -41.89
N MET A 254 31.78 -32.02 -40.76
CA MET A 254 32.96 -32.71 -40.21
C MET A 254 33.10 -34.20 -40.63
N LEU A 255 32.17 -34.71 -41.44
CA LEU A 255 32.21 -36.11 -41.88
C LEU A 255 32.76 -36.35 -43.32
N ASP A 256 33.17 -35.30 -44.05
CA ASP A 256 33.54 -35.43 -45.47
C ASP A 256 35.01 -35.13 -45.77
N ASP A 257 35.94 -35.11 -44.81
CA ASP A 257 37.39 -35.04 -45.08
C ASP A 257 38.13 -36.15 -44.31
N GLY A 258 38.23 -37.36 -44.92
CA GLY A 258 38.95 -38.47 -44.30
C GLY A 258 39.23 -39.68 -45.18
N GLU A 259 39.52 -39.52 -46.46
CA GLU A 259 40.25 -40.57 -47.19
C GLU A 259 41.64 -40.06 -47.61
N GLY A 260 42.66 -40.52 -46.93
CA GLY A 260 44.06 -40.17 -47.23
C GLY A 260 45.06 -41.12 -46.63
N SER A 261 45.23 -42.27 -47.33
CA SER A 261 46.44 -43.15 -47.46
C SER A 261 47.19 -43.55 -46.20
N PHE A 262 47.08 -44.86 -45.99
CA PHE A 262 48.04 -45.72 -45.28
C PHE A 262 49.43 -45.60 -45.91
N SER A 263 50.48 -45.36 -45.15
CA SER A 263 51.81 -45.93 -45.39
C SER A 263 52.38 -46.38 -44.07
N ALA A 264 52.64 -47.73 -44.09
CA ALA A 264 53.32 -48.47 -43.03
C ALA A 264 54.80 -47.97 -42.91
N LEU A 265 55.27 -47.83 -41.72
CA LEU A 265 56.71 -48.08 -41.41
C LEU A 265 56.81 -48.72 -40.04
N GLU A 266 57.57 -49.80 -40.12
CA GLU A 266 57.87 -50.84 -39.15
C GLU A 266 58.69 -50.36 -37.94
N CYS A 267 58.45 -51.07 -36.84
CA CYS A 267 59.39 -51.65 -35.84
C CYS A 267 60.66 -50.91 -35.48
N THR A 268 61.05 -50.86 -34.26
CA THR A 268 61.50 -51.90 -33.37
C THR A 268 61.68 -51.37 -31.91
N PRO A 269 61.79 -52.27 -30.88
CA PRO A 269 61.94 -51.86 -29.47
C PRO A 269 63.43 -51.93 -29.07
N GLU A 270 63.84 -51.10 -28.14
CA GLU A 270 64.98 -51.28 -27.21
C GLU A 270 64.67 -50.56 -25.89
N GLU A 271 64.49 -51.23 -24.85
CA GLU A 271 65.26 -51.53 -23.64
C GLU A 271 66.18 -50.41 -23.16
N THR A 272 65.82 -49.87 -22.07
CA THR A 272 66.40 -49.96 -20.70
C THR A 272 65.61 -49.10 -19.71
#